data_fc9e44569e71cf9cfbb8a13c568af924
#
_entry.id   fc9e44569e71cf9cfbb8a13c568af924
#
_cell.length_a   1.000
_cell.length_b   1.000
_cell.length_c   1.000
_cell.angle_alpha   90.00
_cell.angle_beta   90.00
_cell.angle_gamma   90.00
#
_symmetry.space_group_name_H-M   'P 1'
#
loop_
_entity.id
_entity.type
_entity.pdbx_description
1 polymer ?
#
loop_
_entity_poly.entity_id
_entity_poly.type
_entity_poly.pdbx_seq_one_letter_code
_entity_poly.pdbx_strand_id
1 'polypeptide(L)'
;MANLVNIKEHKEQARKAPIEVFPDPKIAVVLTYQHVGAANSPLVSVGDSVTIGQKIADSKERVSAPVHSPISGKVTKIGDIYNSCFAECSEAIWIEGDGKKTKDKSLTPISESDLQKTANDVLIKRIREAGIIGLGGAGFPTSVKLSVPQDKPIRTLIVNAAEGEPYDTADERLMIEKTENLLRGVKVIRKLLGNPKVIVATKVSKVEAVPKLQEVFGKEPETEVIAKHFTYQQGDASVLQKAILGYEVPPDKRSYEMGTIVQNVATINAIANAVFEGEPLISRVTTLNGDVAQPKNLLVKIGTPISNILVQNNIDTNDLRQVVVGGMMMGDSIRTIEAPVTKRTSSILVFSKSKYKPGQKETACIHCSNCISSCPVRLHPVLIYQALVKGDFDKAEKLWVKDCIACGTCSYVCPSKLPLAGTICAARH
;
A
#
# COMPACT_ATOMS: atom_id res chain seq x y z
N MET A 1 -5.84 -13.24 24.73
CA MET A 1 -5.38 -12.99 23.32
C MET A 1 -6.54 -12.37 22.58
N ALA A 2 -6.31 -11.43 21.64
CA ALA A 2 -7.38 -10.92 20.79
C ALA A 2 -7.95 -12.08 19.95
N ASN A 3 -9.28 -12.14 19.80
CA ASN A 3 -9.91 -13.09 18.91
C ASN A 3 -9.71 -12.61 17.46
N LEU A 4 -8.73 -13.22 16.77
CA LEU A 4 -8.46 -12.90 15.37
C LEU A 4 -9.66 -13.29 14.52
N VAL A 5 -10.09 -12.36 13.65
CA VAL A 5 -11.32 -12.52 12.86
C VAL A 5 -10.99 -13.13 11.51
N ASN A 6 -11.70 -14.20 11.17
CA ASN A 6 -11.63 -14.76 9.82
C ASN A 6 -12.60 -14.01 8.91
N ILE A 7 -12.06 -13.25 7.95
CA ILE A 7 -12.83 -12.50 6.96
C ILE A 7 -12.77 -13.26 5.64
N LYS A 8 -13.91 -13.40 4.96
CA LYS A 8 -13.97 -14.06 3.65
C LYS A 8 -13.11 -13.29 2.65
N GLU A 9 -12.20 -13.98 1.99
CA GLU A 9 -11.17 -13.33 1.15
C GLU A 9 -11.68 -12.84 -0.21
N HIS A 10 -12.64 -13.49 -0.86
CA HIS A 10 -13.17 -13.14 -2.19
C HIS A 10 -12.06 -12.98 -3.27
N LYS A 11 -11.06 -13.86 -3.26
CA LYS A 11 -9.88 -13.79 -4.13
C LYS A 11 -9.88 -14.84 -5.24
N GLU A 12 -10.84 -15.76 -5.27
CA GLU A 12 -10.83 -17.03 -6.00
C GLU A 12 -10.57 -16.84 -7.51
N GLN A 13 -11.14 -15.80 -8.10
CA GLN A 13 -10.97 -15.53 -9.54
C GLN A 13 -9.74 -14.64 -9.79
N ALA A 14 -9.61 -13.53 -9.05
CA ALA A 14 -8.53 -12.56 -9.24
C ALA A 14 -7.13 -13.20 -9.05
N ARG A 15 -6.97 -14.13 -8.08
CA ARG A 15 -5.66 -14.78 -7.85
C ARG A 15 -5.15 -15.61 -9.03
N LYS A 16 -6.04 -16.08 -9.91
CA LYS A 16 -5.69 -16.85 -11.12
C LYS A 16 -5.35 -15.94 -12.30
N ALA A 17 -5.76 -14.68 -12.26
CA ALA A 17 -5.53 -13.73 -13.33
C ALA A 17 -4.06 -13.24 -13.30
N PRO A 18 -3.27 -13.43 -14.36
CA PRO A 18 -1.90 -12.94 -14.41
C PRO A 18 -1.87 -11.39 -14.41
N ILE A 19 -0.67 -10.84 -14.23
CA ILE A 19 -0.47 -9.40 -14.35
C ILE A 19 -0.56 -9.00 -15.83
N GLU A 20 -1.58 -8.18 -16.16
CA GLU A 20 -1.77 -7.60 -17.48
C GLU A 20 -1.27 -6.15 -17.48
N VAL A 21 -0.52 -5.75 -18.52
CA VAL A 21 -0.12 -4.35 -18.69
C VAL A 21 -1.33 -3.54 -19.16
N PHE A 22 -1.76 -2.58 -18.33
CA PHE A 22 -2.83 -1.67 -18.70
C PHE A 22 -2.31 -0.60 -19.67
N PRO A 23 -3.07 -0.22 -20.72
CA PRO A 23 -2.65 0.81 -21.67
C PRO A 23 -2.34 2.14 -20.99
N ASP A 24 -1.33 2.86 -21.54
CA ASP A 24 -0.99 4.19 -21.05
C ASP A 24 -2.20 5.15 -21.22
N PRO A 25 -2.49 6.00 -20.25
CA PRO A 25 -3.59 6.95 -20.35
C PRO A 25 -3.23 8.05 -21.39
N LYS A 26 -4.24 8.56 -22.13
CA LYS A 26 -4.06 9.74 -22.97
C LYS A 26 -3.66 10.97 -22.17
N ILE A 27 -4.29 11.11 -20.98
CA ILE A 27 -3.97 12.15 -20.00
C ILE A 27 -3.68 11.46 -18.68
N ALA A 28 -2.48 11.66 -18.13
CA ALA A 28 -2.14 11.27 -16.79
C ALA A 28 -2.40 12.43 -15.81
N VAL A 29 -3.05 12.15 -14.69
CA VAL A 29 -3.32 13.12 -13.62
C VAL A 29 -2.52 12.71 -12.39
N VAL A 30 -1.38 13.33 -12.18
CA VAL A 30 -0.42 12.90 -11.17
C VAL A 30 -0.51 13.80 -9.94
N LEU A 31 -1.05 13.25 -8.84
CA LEU A 31 -1.10 13.95 -7.56
C LEU A 31 0.31 14.24 -7.05
N THR A 32 0.56 15.46 -6.58
CA THR A 32 1.85 15.84 -5.99
C THR A 32 2.05 15.23 -4.60
N TYR A 33 0.95 14.94 -3.88
CA TYR A 33 0.94 14.41 -2.52
C TYR A 33 0.33 13.01 -2.45
N GLN A 34 1.18 11.96 -2.33
CA GLN A 34 0.77 10.55 -2.35
C GLN A 34 1.37 9.71 -1.20
N HIS A 35 1.95 10.36 -0.18
CA HIS A 35 2.69 9.71 0.91
C HIS A 35 2.44 10.40 2.25
N VAL A 36 2.83 9.77 3.35
CA VAL A 36 2.84 10.38 4.68
C VAL A 36 4.04 11.33 4.79
N GLY A 37 3.82 12.48 5.44
CA GLY A 37 4.84 13.51 5.65
C GLY A 37 4.51 14.81 4.89
N ALA A 38 5.52 15.56 4.47
CA ALA A 38 5.34 16.84 3.82
C ALA A 38 4.89 16.70 2.36
N ALA A 39 3.91 17.48 1.94
CA ALA A 39 3.49 17.54 0.55
C ALA A 39 4.62 18.03 -0.37
N ASN A 40 4.64 17.53 -1.60
CA ASN A 40 5.57 18.00 -2.62
C ASN A 40 5.02 19.23 -3.34
N SER A 41 5.93 20.09 -3.82
CA SER A 41 5.63 21.17 -4.75
C SER A 41 5.98 20.77 -6.18
N PRO A 42 5.23 21.22 -7.22
CA PRO A 42 5.58 21.03 -8.61
C PRO A 42 6.96 21.56 -8.93
N LEU A 43 7.70 20.83 -9.77
CA LEU A 43 8.99 21.22 -10.35
C LEU A 43 8.85 21.61 -11.84
N VAL A 44 7.63 21.55 -12.34
CA VAL A 44 7.27 21.83 -13.73
C VAL A 44 6.15 22.86 -13.79
N SER A 45 6.03 23.54 -14.93
CA SER A 45 5.00 24.54 -15.23
C SER A 45 4.10 24.08 -16.36
N VAL A 46 2.91 24.68 -16.47
CA VAL A 46 2.03 24.47 -17.62
C VAL A 46 2.76 24.87 -18.91
N GLY A 47 2.74 23.97 -19.89
CA GLY A 47 3.46 24.14 -21.15
C GLY A 47 4.76 23.36 -21.24
N ASP A 48 5.33 22.89 -20.13
CA ASP A 48 6.57 22.12 -20.12
C ASP A 48 6.38 20.73 -20.77
N SER A 49 7.41 20.27 -21.47
CA SER A 49 7.51 18.90 -21.95
C SER A 49 8.19 18.04 -20.89
N VAL A 50 7.64 16.84 -20.66
CA VAL A 50 8.15 15.88 -19.67
C VAL A 50 8.39 14.51 -20.30
N THR A 51 9.33 13.77 -19.73
CA THR A 51 9.68 12.41 -20.15
C THR A 51 9.25 11.37 -19.11
N ILE A 52 9.08 10.10 -19.52
CA ILE A 52 8.73 9.00 -18.61
C ILE A 52 9.82 8.85 -17.56
N GLY A 53 9.44 8.91 -16.30
CA GLY A 53 10.37 8.81 -15.17
C GLY A 53 10.99 10.13 -14.73
N GLN A 54 10.75 11.23 -15.42
CA GLN A 54 11.20 12.55 -14.99
C GLN A 54 10.53 12.95 -13.67
N LYS A 55 11.31 13.46 -12.72
CA LYS A 55 10.79 14.01 -11.45
C LYS A 55 10.02 15.30 -11.76
N ILE A 56 8.74 15.33 -11.35
CA ILE A 56 7.83 16.46 -11.65
C ILE A 56 7.33 17.17 -10.40
N ALA A 57 7.48 16.54 -9.20
CA ALA A 57 7.21 17.18 -7.92
C ALA A 57 8.12 16.61 -6.84
N ASP A 58 8.57 17.45 -5.90
CA ASP A 58 9.44 17.05 -4.78
C ASP A 58 9.28 17.99 -3.58
N SER A 59 9.81 17.56 -2.42
CA SER A 59 9.92 18.36 -1.21
C SER A 59 11.32 18.22 -0.62
N LYS A 60 11.82 19.29 0.01
CA LYS A 60 13.10 19.28 0.72
C LYS A 60 13.01 18.62 2.10
N GLU A 61 11.80 18.37 2.57
CA GLU A 61 11.57 17.77 3.87
C GLU A 61 12.04 16.31 3.92
N ARG A 62 12.57 15.89 5.07
CA ARG A 62 13.11 14.54 5.26
C ARG A 62 12.06 13.45 5.05
N VAL A 63 10.84 13.67 5.57
CA VAL A 63 9.74 12.72 5.43
C VAL A 63 8.92 13.12 4.21
N SER A 64 9.45 12.80 3.04
CA SER A 64 8.84 13.02 1.73
C SER A 64 9.34 12.00 0.70
N ALA A 65 8.66 11.90 -0.43
CA ALA A 65 9.07 11.09 -1.56
C ALA A 65 8.64 11.76 -2.86
N PRO A 66 9.55 12.00 -3.83
CA PRO A 66 9.24 12.69 -5.08
C PRO A 66 8.22 11.92 -5.92
N VAL A 67 7.62 12.64 -6.86
CA VAL A 67 6.65 12.13 -7.81
C VAL A 67 7.20 12.31 -9.23
N HIS A 68 6.93 11.33 -10.09
CA HIS A 68 7.51 11.24 -11.43
C HIS A 68 6.42 11.16 -12.49
N SER A 69 6.73 11.64 -13.68
CA SER A 69 5.84 11.52 -14.83
C SER A 69 5.75 10.05 -15.28
N PRO A 70 4.53 9.49 -15.39
CA PRO A 70 4.35 8.11 -15.86
C PRO A 70 4.39 7.95 -17.37
N ILE A 71 4.23 9.05 -18.12
CA ILE A 71 4.20 9.12 -19.58
C ILE A 71 5.08 10.27 -20.08
N SER A 72 5.51 10.23 -21.34
CA SER A 72 6.08 11.41 -22.02
C SER A 72 4.97 12.27 -22.60
N GLY A 73 5.10 13.58 -22.53
CA GLY A 73 4.08 14.48 -23.01
C GLY A 73 4.27 15.92 -22.58
N LYS A 74 3.17 16.66 -22.56
CA LYS A 74 3.14 18.09 -22.21
C LYS A 74 2.27 18.31 -20.98
N VAL A 75 2.74 19.13 -20.04
CA VAL A 75 1.94 19.59 -18.88
C VAL A 75 0.88 20.57 -19.41
N THR A 76 -0.39 20.20 -19.23
CA THR A 76 -1.53 20.99 -19.74
C THR A 76 -2.23 21.77 -18.64
N LYS A 77 -2.15 21.29 -17.38
CA LYS A 77 -2.79 21.92 -16.23
C LYS A 77 -2.05 21.57 -14.94
N ILE A 78 -2.05 22.47 -13.97
CA ILE A 78 -1.74 22.23 -12.55
C ILE A 78 -2.91 22.79 -11.74
N GLY A 79 -3.42 22.02 -10.78
CA GLY A 79 -4.58 22.42 -9.98
C GLY A 79 -5.07 21.31 -9.06
N ASP A 80 -6.23 21.48 -8.44
CA ASP A 80 -6.75 20.54 -7.45
C ASP A 80 -7.63 19.46 -8.07
N ILE A 81 -7.53 18.26 -7.52
CA ILE A 81 -8.43 17.12 -7.77
C ILE A 81 -8.60 16.31 -6.48
N TYR A 82 -9.66 15.51 -6.43
CA TYR A 82 -9.88 14.57 -5.33
C TYR A 82 -8.71 13.56 -5.20
N ASN A 83 -8.11 13.54 -4.03
CA ASN A 83 -7.03 12.65 -3.65
C ASN A 83 -7.55 11.52 -2.77
N SER A 84 -7.60 10.31 -3.32
CA SER A 84 -8.05 9.11 -2.61
C SER A 84 -7.11 8.68 -1.46
N CYS A 85 -5.87 9.19 -1.40
CA CYS A 85 -4.95 8.86 -0.31
C CYS A 85 -5.37 9.48 1.03
N PHE A 86 -6.09 10.62 0.99
CA PHE A 86 -6.42 11.42 2.17
C PHE A 86 -7.90 11.84 2.19
N ALA A 87 -8.71 11.38 1.24
CA ALA A 87 -10.13 11.71 1.08
C ALA A 87 -10.43 13.22 0.98
N GLU A 88 -9.48 14.01 0.49
CA GLU A 88 -9.55 15.47 0.30
C GLU A 88 -9.11 15.89 -1.10
N CYS A 89 -9.21 17.16 -1.46
CA CYS A 89 -8.62 17.69 -2.69
C CYS A 89 -7.17 18.07 -2.45
N SER A 90 -6.31 17.77 -3.40
CA SER A 90 -4.91 18.21 -3.40
C SER A 90 -4.40 18.44 -4.81
N GLU A 91 -3.29 19.16 -4.90
CA GLU A 91 -2.69 19.56 -6.16
C GLU A 91 -2.24 18.37 -7.01
N ALA A 92 -2.49 18.46 -8.30
CA ALA A 92 -2.09 17.48 -9.31
C ALA A 92 -1.56 18.17 -10.58
N ILE A 93 -0.83 17.39 -11.36
CA ILE A 93 -0.25 17.78 -12.64
C ILE A 93 -0.89 16.93 -13.72
N TRP A 94 -1.54 17.58 -14.71
CA TRP A 94 -2.11 16.93 -15.90
C TRP A 94 -1.07 16.89 -17.00
N ILE A 95 -0.82 15.71 -17.54
CA ILE A 95 0.16 15.47 -18.59
C ILE A 95 -0.57 14.82 -19.76
N GLU A 96 -0.64 15.52 -20.88
CA GLU A 96 -1.16 14.97 -22.14
C GLU A 96 -0.05 14.21 -22.86
N GLY A 97 -0.28 12.92 -23.12
CA GLY A 97 0.70 12.03 -23.72
C GLY A 97 1.01 12.38 -25.18
N ASP A 98 2.29 12.37 -25.56
CA ASP A 98 2.77 12.61 -26.91
C ASP A 98 2.94 11.34 -27.77
N GLY A 99 2.72 10.17 -27.17
CA GLY A 99 2.88 8.85 -27.80
C GLY A 99 4.32 8.43 -28.07
N LYS A 100 5.34 9.28 -27.84
CA LYS A 100 6.75 9.01 -28.18
C LYS A 100 7.45 8.06 -27.22
N LYS A 101 6.93 7.91 -25.99
CA LYS A 101 7.49 7.05 -24.93
C LYS A 101 8.96 7.36 -24.59
N THR A 102 9.35 8.63 -24.68
CA THR A 102 10.68 9.10 -24.32
C THR A 102 10.92 8.92 -22.84
N LYS A 103 12.00 8.20 -22.46
CA LYS A 103 12.36 7.93 -21.06
C LYS A 103 13.39 8.92 -20.53
N ASP A 104 13.23 9.32 -19.27
CA ASP A 104 14.27 9.99 -18.51
C ASP A 104 15.41 9.01 -18.19
N LYS A 105 16.63 9.50 -18.12
CA LYS A 105 17.84 8.70 -17.87
C LYS A 105 18.58 9.12 -16.60
N SER A 106 17.96 9.90 -15.75
CA SER A 106 18.59 10.41 -14.52
C SER A 106 18.90 9.31 -13.50
N LEU A 107 18.11 8.22 -13.48
CA LEU A 107 18.35 7.06 -12.67
C LEU A 107 19.05 5.96 -13.47
N THR A 108 20.39 5.93 -13.42
CA THR A 108 21.17 4.88 -14.13
C THR A 108 21.12 3.55 -13.34
N PRO A 109 20.90 2.40 -13.99
CA PRO A 109 20.91 1.10 -13.34
C PRO A 109 22.23 0.81 -12.59
N ILE A 110 22.16 0.09 -11.47
CA ILE A 110 23.30 -0.47 -10.77
C ILE A 110 23.31 -1.97 -11.05
N SER A 111 24.44 -2.53 -11.51
CA SER A 111 24.52 -3.97 -11.76
C SER A 111 24.47 -4.77 -10.45
N GLU A 112 24.01 -6.01 -10.52
CA GLU A 112 24.00 -6.90 -9.33
C GLU A 112 25.41 -7.14 -8.79
N SER A 113 26.41 -7.22 -9.66
CA SER A 113 27.83 -7.35 -9.28
C SER A 113 28.37 -6.13 -8.54
N ASP A 114 27.81 -4.95 -8.80
CA ASP A 114 28.24 -3.70 -8.16
C ASP A 114 27.47 -3.40 -6.87
N LEU A 115 26.40 -4.14 -6.59
CA LEU A 115 25.58 -3.91 -5.40
C LEU A 115 26.43 -3.88 -4.12
N GLN A 116 27.31 -4.84 -3.92
CA GLN A 116 28.12 -4.93 -2.70
C GLN A 116 29.16 -3.79 -2.58
N LYS A 117 29.62 -3.25 -3.71
CA LYS A 117 30.57 -2.14 -3.76
C LYS A 117 29.91 -0.77 -3.61
N THR A 118 28.63 -0.68 -3.91
CA THR A 118 27.87 0.58 -3.85
C THR A 118 27.68 1.00 -2.40
N ALA A 119 28.00 2.23 -2.06
CA ALA A 119 27.84 2.76 -0.70
C ALA A 119 26.35 2.83 -0.29
N ASN A 120 26.05 2.66 1.01
CA ASN A 120 24.67 2.60 1.51
C ASN A 120 23.91 3.92 1.31
N ASP A 121 24.56 5.06 1.43
CA ASP A 121 23.99 6.38 1.18
C ASP A 121 23.55 6.56 -0.28
N VAL A 122 24.31 6.01 -1.23
CA VAL A 122 23.94 5.99 -2.67
C VAL A 122 22.67 5.17 -2.88
N LEU A 123 22.55 4.01 -2.25
CA LEU A 123 21.35 3.16 -2.34
C LEU A 123 20.14 3.84 -1.69
N ILE A 124 20.30 4.43 -0.51
CA ILE A 124 19.21 5.19 0.16
C ILE A 124 18.78 6.38 -0.70
N LYS A 125 19.74 7.14 -1.24
CA LYS A 125 19.45 8.24 -2.17
C LYS A 125 18.69 7.74 -3.39
N ARG A 126 19.11 6.60 -3.98
CA ARG A 126 18.44 5.98 -5.12
C ARG A 126 16.97 5.65 -4.82
N ILE A 127 16.71 5.03 -3.65
CA ILE A 127 15.35 4.69 -3.21
C ILE A 127 14.51 5.96 -3.01
N ARG A 128 15.10 7.01 -2.46
CA ARG A 128 14.41 8.32 -2.31
C ARG A 128 14.12 8.94 -3.67
N GLU A 129 15.15 9.08 -4.53
CA GLU A 129 15.02 9.70 -5.85
C GLU A 129 14.06 8.94 -6.77
N ALA A 130 13.88 7.65 -6.58
CA ALA A 130 12.86 6.85 -7.28
C ALA A 130 11.44 7.04 -6.72
N GLY A 131 11.26 7.83 -5.67
CA GLY A 131 9.94 8.12 -5.09
C GLY A 131 9.26 6.94 -4.43
N ILE A 132 10.02 5.98 -3.89
CA ILE A 132 9.47 4.75 -3.32
C ILE A 132 8.89 5.01 -1.93
N ILE A 133 7.63 4.60 -1.75
CA ILE A 133 6.92 4.61 -0.47
C ILE A 133 6.49 3.20 -0.09
N GLY A 134 5.98 3.02 1.12
CA GLY A 134 5.38 1.77 1.55
C GLY A 134 4.09 1.48 0.77
N LEU A 135 4.12 0.48 -0.11
CA LEU A 135 3.02 0.12 -1.02
C LEU A 135 1.98 -0.83 -0.41
N GLY A 136 2.20 -1.27 0.83
CA GLY A 136 1.24 -2.09 1.59
C GLY A 136 0.18 -1.26 2.35
N GLY A 137 -0.13 -0.05 1.90
CA GLY A 137 -1.19 0.83 2.44
C GLY A 137 -0.68 2.05 3.22
N ALA A 138 0.36 1.92 4.04
CA ALA A 138 0.81 2.99 4.95
C ALA A 138 1.37 4.24 4.24
N GLY A 139 1.93 4.11 3.04
CA GLY A 139 2.44 5.24 2.26
C GLY A 139 3.65 5.97 2.89
N PHE A 140 4.36 5.36 3.84
CA PHE A 140 5.52 5.98 4.48
C PHE A 140 6.75 5.94 3.55
N PRO A 141 7.53 7.04 3.41
CA PRO A 141 8.72 7.07 2.57
C PRO A 141 9.74 5.98 2.91
N THR A 142 10.05 5.12 1.92
CA THR A 142 10.87 3.92 2.14
C THR A 142 12.32 4.24 2.46
N SER A 143 12.88 5.29 1.87
CA SER A 143 14.24 5.77 2.18
C SER A 143 14.39 6.14 3.66
N VAL A 144 13.39 6.81 4.23
CA VAL A 144 13.37 7.17 5.66
C VAL A 144 13.28 5.92 6.54
N LYS A 145 12.44 4.96 6.17
CA LYS A 145 12.27 3.70 6.90
C LYS A 145 13.54 2.86 6.93
N LEU A 146 14.32 2.88 5.85
CA LEU A 146 15.56 2.12 5.72
C LEU A 146 16.80 2.88 6.22
N SER A 147 16.69 4.18 6.52
CA SER A 147 17.74 4.99 7.16
C SER A 147 17.74 4.78 8.67
N VAL A 148 18.07 3.57 9.09
CA VAL A 148 18.11 3.20 10.51
C VAL A 148 19.39 3.77 11.17
N PRO A 149 19.30 4.32 12.41
CA PRO A 149 20.46 4.76 13.15
C PRO A 149 21.48 3.62 13.38
N GLN A 150 22.78 3.92 13.30
CA GLN A 150 23.83 2.91 13.42
C GLN A 150 23.87 2.19 14.77
N ASP A 151 23.42 2.87 15.84
CA ASP A 151 23.31 2.31 17.19
C ASP A 151 22.09 1.39 17.39
N LYS A 152 21.26 1.22 16.35
CA LYS A 152 20.06 0.36 16.35
C LYS A 152 20.19 -0.77 15.33
N PRO A 153 20.99 -1.81 15.59
CA PRO A 153 21.22 -2.89 14.63
C PRO A 153 19.94 -3.66 14.33
N ILE A 154 19.68 -3.89 13.06
CA ILE A 154 18.55 -4.72 12.61
C ILE A 154 18.97 -6.18 12.57
N ARG A 155 18.25 -7.02 13.30
CA ARG A 155 18.47 -8.47 13.36
C ARG A 155 17.56 -9.26 12.43
N THR A 156 16.38 -8.71 12.14
CA THR A 156 15.37 -9.41 11.33
C THR A 156 14.72 -8.49 10.31
N LEU A 157 14.70 -8.92 9.06
CA LEU A 157 13.87 -8.36 7.99
C LEU A 157 12.68 -9.30 7.77
N ILE A 158 11.47 -8.83 8.00
CA ILE A 158 10.24 -9.57 7.65
C ILE A 158 9.74 -9.05 6.30
N VAL A 159 9.68 -9.93 5.31
CA VAL A 159 8.98 -9.70 4.06
C VAL A 159 7.49 -10.01 4.30
N ASN A 160 6.68 -8.96 4.34
CA ASN A 160 5.24 -9.10 4.50
C ASN A 160 4.61 -9.51 3.17
N ALA A 161 4.38 -10.81 3.03
CA ALA A 161 3.76 -11.50 1.91
C ALA A 161 2.35 -12.02 2.28
N ALA A 162 1.76 -11.54 3.38
CA ALA A 162 0.46 -12.00 3.88
C ALA A 162 -0.71 -11.51 3.02
N GLU A 163 -0.68 -10.25 2.53
CA GLU A 163 -1.75 -9.61 1.75
C GLU A 163 -3.13 -9.87 2.39
N GLY A 164 -3.34 -9.20 3.55
CA GLY A 164 -4.49 -9.44 4.42
C GLY A 164 -5.83 -8.98 3.84
N GLU A 165 -5.87 -7.92 3.02
CA GLU A 165 -7.09 -7.32 2.51
C GLU A 165 -7.92 -8.31 1.67
N PRO A 166 -9.24 -8.39 1.91
CA PRO A 166 -10.15 -9.10 1.02
C PRO A 166 -10.12 -8.49 -0.39
N TYR A 167 -10.38 -9.32 -1.40
CA TYR A 167 -10.38 -8.99 -2.82
C TYR A 167 -9.01 -8.69 -3.43
N ASP A 168 -7.99 -8.27 -2.66
CA ASP A 168 -6.65 -7.92 -3.18
C ASP A 168 -5.82 -9.16 -3.51
N THR A 169 -5.20 -9.18 -4.69
CA THR A 169 -4.32 -10.26 -5.16
C THR A 169 -3.05 -9.73 -5.85
N ALA A 170 -2.84 -8.41 -5.85
CA ALA A 170 -1.71 -7.75 -6.47
C ALA A 170 -0.35 -8.24 -5.93
N ASP A 171 -0.24 -8.38 -4.60
CA ASP A 171 0.97 -8.89 -3.95
C ASP A 171 1.17 -10.39 -4.22
N GLU A 172 0.08 -11.18 -4.24
CA GLU A 172 0.14 -12.61 -4.57
C GLU A 172 0.67 -12.83 -6.00
N ARG A 173 0.21 -12.03 -6.96
CA ARG A 173 0.71 -12.10 -8.35
C ARG A 173 2.17 -11.67 -8.46
N LEU A 174 2.59 -10.65 -7.72
CA LEU A 174 4.02 -10.28 -7.65
C LEU A 174 4.88 -11.41 -7.08
N MET A 175 4.40 -12.10 -6.05
CA MET A 175 5.11 -13.27 -5.50
C MET A 175 5.25 -14.42 -6.50
N ILE A 176 4.29 -14.60 -7.41
CA ILE A 176 4.29 -15.66 -8.42
C ILE A 176 5.12 -15.24 -9.64
N GLU A 177 4.92 -14.03 -10.15
CA GLU A 177 5.44 -13.61 -11.46
C GLU A 177 6.75 -12.83 -11.38
N LYS A 178 7.10 -12.32 -10.19
CA LYS A 178 8.30 -11.47 -9.97
C LYS A 178 9.16 -11.97 -8.81
N THR A 179 9.11 -13.26 -8.48
CA THR A 179 9.79 -13.84 -7.31
C THR A 179 11.28 -13.54 -7.31
N GLU A 180 11.98 -13.68 -8.45
CA GLU A 180 13.40 -13.35 -8.59
C GLU A 180 13.66 -11.85 -8.34
N ASN A 181 12.79 -10.99 -8.86
CA ASN A 181 12.93 -9.56 -8.64
C ASN A 181 12.70 -9.17 -7.17
N LEU A 182 11.81 -9.89 -6.47
CA LEU A 182 11.65 -9.75 -5.02
C LEU A 182 12.93 -10.12 -4.29
N LEU A 183 13.60 -11.21 -4.68
CA LEU A 183 14.88 -11.59 -4.09
C LEU A 183 15.94 -10.52 -4.32
N ARG A 184 16.04 -9.97 -5.53
CA ARG A 184 16.95 -8.84 -5.84
C ARG A 184 16.69 -7.65 -4.90
N GLY A 185 15.43 -7.27 -4.70
CA GLY A 185 15.05 -6.20 -3.77
C GLY A 185 15.38 -6.51 -2.32
N VAL A 186 15.19 -7.75 -1.88
CA VAL A 186 15.59 -8.20 -0.54
C VAL A 186 17.11 -8.10 -0.37
N LYS A 187 17.93 -8.46 -1.37
CA LYS A 187 19.39 -8.32 -1.33
C LYS A 187 19.82 -6.86 -1.13
N VAL A 188 19.14 -5.89 -1.77
CA VAL A 188 19.38 -4.46 -1.53
C VAL A 188 19.09 -4.09 -0.07
N ILE A 189 17.93 -4.48 0.44
CA ILE A 189 17.52 -4.15 1.81
C ILE A 189 18.45 -4.82 2.84
N ARG A 190 18.81 -6.10 2.65
CA ARG A 190 19.75 -6.81 3.52
C ARG A 190 21.07 -6.07 3.64
N LYS A 191 21.63 -5.65 2.50
CA LYS A 191 22.89 -4.88 2.48
C LYS A 191 22.75 -3.58 3.28
N LEU A 192 21.67 -2.82 3.06
CA LEU A 192 21.42 -1.57 3.78
C LEU A 192 21.31 -1.76 5.29
N LEU A 193 20.77 -2.89 5.75
CA LEU A 193 20.48 -3.19 7.15
C LEU A 193 21.56 -4.03 7.85
N GLY A 194 22.71 -4.29 7.21
CA GLY A 194 23.81 -5.06 7.82
C GLY A 194 23.59 -6.58 7.78
N ASN A 195 22.92 -7.08 6.76
CA ASN A 195 22.67 -8.50 6.50
C ASN A 195 21.87 -9.25 7.59
N PRO A 196 20.69 -8.73 8.01
CA PRO A 196 19.82 -9.40 8.97
C PRO A 196 19.32 -10.75 8.45
N LYS A 197 18.82 -11.61 9.37
CA LYS A 197 17.99 -12.76 9.02
C LYS A 197 16.75 -12.29 8.25
N VAL A 198 16.36 -13.03 7.21
CA VAL A 198 15.14 -12.74 6.42
C VAL A 198 14.05 -13.76 6.72
N ILE A 199 12.85 -13.28 6.96
CA ILE A 199 11.66 -14.12 7.11
C ILE A 199 10.62 -13.66 6.10
N VAL A 200 10.32 -14.52 5.10
CA VAL A 200 9.24 -14.29 4.16
C VAL A 200 7.96 -14.89 4.74
N ALA A 201 7.06 -14.02 5.21
CA ALA A 201 5.84 -14.44 5.89
C ALA A 201 4.62 -14.38 4.95
N THR A 202 4.06 -15.54 4.62
CA THR A 202 2.94 -15.67 3.68
C THR A 202 1.83 -16.58 4.22
N LYS A 203 0.65 -16.56 3.56
CA LYS A 203 -0.47 -17.42 3.91
C LYS A 203 -0.36 -18.77 3.21
N VAL A 204 -0.72 -19.87 3.91
CA VAL A 204 -0.82 -21.23 3.31
C VAL A 204 -1.85 -21.30 2.18
N SER A 205 -2.84 -20.41 2.17
CA SER A 205 -3.86 -20.33 1.11
C SER A 205 -3.32 -19.88 -0.24
N LYS A 206 -2.09 -19.35 -0.30
CA LYS A 206 -1.42 -18.90 -1.53
C LYS A 206 -0.66 -20.07 -2.19
N VAL A 207 -1.43 -21.05 -2.67
CA VAL A 207 -0.92 -22.36 -3.10
C VAL A 207 0.09 -22.31 -4.26
N GLU A 208 0.03 -21.29 -5.11
CA GLU A 208 1.00 -21.09 -6.21
C GLU A 208 2.22 -20.28 -5.77
N ALA A 209 2.03 -19.31 -4.88
CA ALA A 209 3.11 -18.43 -4.43
C ALA A 209 4.07 -19.14 -3.45
N VAL A 210 3.54 -19.97 -2.54
CA VAL A 210 4.36 -20.63 -1.51
C VAL A 210 5.49 -21.47 -2.11
N PRO A 211 5.25 -22.40 -3.06
CA PRO A 211 6.32 -23.18 -3.66
C PRO A 211 7.39 -22.32 -4.37
N LYS A 212 6.97 -21.26 -5.09
CA LYS A 212 7.91 -20.36 -5.77
C LYS A 212 8.77 -19.57 -4.79
N LEU A 213 8.17 -19.06 -3.71
CA LEU A 213 8.93 -18.39 -2.64
C LEU A 213 9.93 -19.36 -1.99
N GLN A 214 9.54 -20.61 -1.73
CA GLN A 214 10.43 -21.63 -1.18
C GLN A 214 11.57 -21.99 -2.14
N GLU A 215 11.27 -22.13 -3.43
CA GLU A 215 12.28 -22.42 -4.45
C GLU A 215 13.36 -21.33 -4.54
N VAL A 216 12.96 -20.07 -4.54
CA VAL A 216 13.87 -18.93 -4.75
C VAL A 216 14.54 -18.50 -3.45
N PHE A 217 13.77 -18.27 -2.39
CA PHE A 217 14.27 -17.77 -1.12
C PHE A 217 14.90 -18.85 -0.24
N GLY A 218 14.47 -20.10 -0.37
CA GLY A 218 15.00 -21.22 0.40
C GLY A 218 16.47 -21.56 0.08
N LYS A 219 16.99 -21.07 -1.05
CA LYS A 219 18.41 -21.21 -1.43
C LYS A 219 19.31 -20.13 -0.82
N GLU A 220 18.72 -19.05 -0.27
CA GLU A 220 19.49 -17.91 0.26
C GLU A 220 19.86 -18.13 1.72
N PRO A 221 21.10 -17.81 2.11
CA PRO A 221 21.56 -17.96 3.48
C PRO A 221 20.77 -17.05 4.43
N GLU A 222 20.57 -17.53 5.67
CA GLU A 222 19.84 -16.81 6.72
C GLU A 222 18.44 -16.35 6.27
N THR A 223 17.76 -17.16 5.43
CA THR A 223 16.44 -16.85 4.90
C THR A 223 15.47 -18.00 5.16
N GLU A 224 14.27 -17.68 5.65
CA GLU A 224 13.24 -18.63 5.99
C GLU A 224 11.90 -18.21 5.35
N VAL A 225 11.18 -19.13 4.71
CA VAL A 225 9.83 -18.92 4.20
C VAL A 225 8.83 -19.55 5.16
N ILE A 226 8.02 -18.73 5.81
CA ILE A 226 7.00 -19.15 6.76
C ILE A 226 5.62 -19.01 6.11
N ALA A 227 4.97 -20.13 5.84
CA ALA A 227 3.59 -20.20 5.41
C ALA A 227 2.69 -20.62 6.60
N LYS A 228 1.77 -19.74 7.00
CA LYS A 228 0.84 -19.97 8.12
C LYS A 228 -0.59 -19.57 7.77
N HIS A 229 -1.54 -19.99 8.60
CA HIS A 229 -2.92 -19.48 8.55
C HIS A 229 -2.97 -18.08 9.20
N PHE A 230 -2.56 -17.06 8.45
CA PHE A 230 -2.69 -15.69 8.89
C PHE A 230 -4.11 -15.17 8.65
N THR A 231 -4.69 -14.55 9.67
CA THR A 231 -5.96 -13.85 9.55
C THR A 231 -5.77 -12.48 8.88
N TYR A 232 -6.87 -11.79 8.61
CA TYR A 232 -6.86 -10.45 8.05
C TYR A 232 -5.95 -9.48 8.83
N GLN A 233 -6.12 -9.41 10.16
CA GLN A 233 -5.37 -8.45 11.00
C GLN A 233 -3.85 -8.68 10.97
N GLN A 234 -3.41 -9.92 10.72
CA GLN A 234 -2.00 -10.26 10.59
C GLN A 234 -1.39 -9.83 9.25
N GLY A 235 -2.14 -9.13 8.39
CA GLY A 235 -1.62 -8.36 7.28
C GLY A 235 -0.95 -7.04 7.70
N ASP A 236 -1.30 -6.49 8.87
CA ASP A 236 -0.61 -5.33 9.44
C ASP A 236 0.81 -5.68 9.92
N ALA A 237 1.75 -4.76 9.73
CA ALA A 237 3.17 -5.00 9.99
C ALA A 237 3.46 -5.33 11.47
N SER A 238 2.82 -4.64 12.41
CA SER A 238 3.03 -4.83 13.85
C SER A 238 2.40 -6.13 14.34
N VAL A 239 1.22 -6.44 13.84
CA VAL A 239 0.50 -7.68 14.17
C VAL A 239 1.20 -8.90 13.55
N LEU A 240 1.73 -8.77 12.32
CA LEU A 240 2.54 -9.81 11.68
C LEU A 240 3.84 -10.05 12.46
N GLN A 241 4.54 -8.99 12.83
CA GLN A 241 5.77 -9.08 13.65
C GLN A 241 5.52 -9.89 14.91
N LYS A 242 4.44 -9.57 15.64
CA LYS A 242 4.03 -10.34 16.83
C LYS A 242 3.75 -11.81 16.51
N ALA A 243 3.05 -12.09 15.41
CA ALA A 243 2.70 -13.46 15.01
C ALA A 243 3.93 -14.31 14.64
N ILE A 244 5.01 -13.67 14.15
CA ILE A 244 6.25 -14.32 13.71
C ILE A 244 7.25 -14.41 14.86
N LEU A 245 7.48 -13.32 15.59
CA LEU A 245 8.56 -13.20 16.57
C LEU A 245 8.09 -13.40 18.03
N GLY A 246 6.77 -13.46 18.27
CA GLY A 246 6.21 -13.74 19.59
C GLY A 246 6.13 -12.53 20.53
N TYR A 247 6.62 -11.36 20.17
CA TYR A 247 6.57 -10.15 20.98
C TYR A 247 5.88 -8.98 20.28
N GLU A 248 5.28 -8.09 21.06
CA GLU A 248 4.65 -6.85 20.59
C GLU A 248 5.66 -5.71 20.51
N VAL A 249 5.46 -4.81 19.57
CA VAL A 249 6.16 -3.50 19.58
C VAL A 249 5.42 -2.61 20.58
N PRO A 250 6.08 -2.09 21.62
CA PRO A 250 5.46 -1.15 22.56
C PRO A 250 4.93 0.09 21.81
N PRO A 251 3.82 0.72 22.27
CA PRO A 251 3.22 1.88 21.60
C PRO A 251 4.17 3.07 21.41
N ASP A 252 5.10 3.27 22.34
CA ASP A 252 6.12 4.32 22.34
C ASP A 252 7.35 4.01 21.46
N LYS A 253 7.41 2.79 20.88
CA LYS A 253 8.55 2.34 20.06
C LYS A 253 8.18 2.08 18.61
N ARG A 254 9.21 2.09 17.77
CA ARG A 254 9.13 1.65 16.38
C ARG A 254 9.74 0.26 16.22
N SER A 255 9.29 -0.50 15.22
CA SER A 255 9.79 -1.86 14.96
C SER A 255 11.33 -1.93 14.83
N TYR A 256 11.95 -0.92 14.21
CA TYR A 256 13.41 -0.86 14.06
C TYR A 256 14.15 -0.76 15.40
N GLU A 257 13.58 -0.13 16.43
CA GLU A 257 14.15 -0.05 17.77
C GLU A 257 14.13 -1.41 18.49
N MET A 258 13.27 -2.31 18.03
CA MET A 258 13.22 -3.71 18.44
C MET A 258 14.11 -4.61 17.55
N GLY A 259 14.93 -4.01 16.68
CA GLY A 259 15.81 -4.72 15.75
C GLY A 259 15.08 -5.41 14.59
N THR A 260 13.89 -4.94 14.20
CA THR A 260 13.08 -5.55 13.13
C THR A 260 12.62 -4.51 12.12
N ILE A 261 12.71 -4.83 10.84
CA ILE A 261 12.06 -4.10 9.75
C ILE A 261 11.06 -5.03 9.07
N VAL A 262 9.86 -4.55 8.85
CA VAL A 262 8.82 -5.25 8.06
C VAL A 262 8.63 -4.51 6.75
N GLN A 263 8.72 -5.20 5.61
CA GLN A 263 8.61 -4.59 4.28
C GLN A 263 7.64 -5.36 3.39
N ASN A 264 6.73 -4.64 2.74
CA ASN A 264 5.74 -5.23 1.82
C ASN A 264 6.38 -5.67 0.49
N VAL A 265 5.86 -6.74 -0.14
CA VAL A 265 6.40 -7.30 -1.39
C VAL A 265 6.38 -6.31 -2.56
N ALA A 266 5.31 -5.53 -2.75
CA ALA A 266 5.26 -4.54 -3.84
C ALA A 266 6.34 -3.45 -3.65
N THR A 267 6.60 -3.03 -2.41
CA THR A 267 7.67 -2.09 -2.09
C THR A 267 9.05 -2.67 -2.41
N ILE A 268 9.26 -3.95 -2.08
CA ILE A 268 10.51 -4.66 -2.38
C ILE A 268 10.72 -4.75 -3.90
N ASN A 269 9.67 -5.06 -4.65
CA ASN A 269 9.72 -5.08 -6.12
C ASN A 269 10.09 -3.69 -6.69
N ALA A 270 9.50 -2.62 -6.15
CA ALA A 270 9.82 -1.26 -6.57
C ALA A 270 11.28 -0.87 -6.25
N ILE A 271 11.83 -1.32 -5.11
CA ILE A 271 13.24 -1.12 -4.77
C ILE A 271 14.15 -1.81 -5.81
N ALA A 272 13.84 -3.06 -6.17
CA ALA A 272 14.61 -3.78 -7.17
C ALA A 272 14.60 -3.04 -8.52
N ASN A 273 13.43 -2.61 -9.00
CA ASN A 273 13.30 -1.86 -10.25
C ASN A 273 14.09 -0.55 -10.21
N ALA A 274 14.03 0.20 -9.10
CA ALA A 274 14.77 1.46 -8.96
C ALA A 274 16.28 1.28 -8.96
N VAL A 275 16.78 0.23 -8.32
CA VAL A 275 18.22 -0.02 -8.19
C VAL A 275 18.80 -0.64 -9.46
N PHE A 276 18.16 -1.70 -9.95
CA PHE A 276 18.74 -2.51 -11.02
C PHE A 276 18.26 -2.14 -12.44
N GLU A 277 17.07 -1.53 -12.55
CA GLU A 277 16.54 -1.10 -13.86
C GLU A 277 16.56 0.44 -14.02
N GLY A 278 16.85 1.20 -12.94
CA GLY A 278 16.78 2.67 -12.98
C GLY A 278 15.35 3.18 -13.16
N GLU A 279 14.34 2.40 -12.80
CA GLU A 279 12.94 2.79 -12.94
C GLU A 279 12.40 3.45 -11.68
N PRO A 280 11.95 4.71 -11.70
CA PRO A 280 11.24 5.31 -10.57
C PRO A 280 9.84 4.70 -10.43
N LEU A 281 9.20 4.93 -9.30
CA LEU A 281 7.85 4.43 -9.01
C LEU A 281 6.79 5.20 -9.82
N ILE A 282 6.57 4.77 -11.06
CA ILE A 282 5.61 5.36 -12.02
C ILE A 282 4.46 4.42 -12.37
N SER A 283 4.49 3.19 -11.88
CA SER A 283 3.43 2.21 -12.09
C SER A 283 3.33 1.27 -10.91
N ARG A 284 2.18 0.62 -10.75
CA ARG A 284 2.00 -0.43 -9.74
C ARG A 284 1.03 -1.50 -10.22
N VAL A 285 1.15 -2.69 -9.67
CA VAL A 285 0.12 -3.73 -9.82
C VAL A 285 -1.06 -3.37 -8.93
N THR A 286 -2.25 -3.38 -9.53
CA THR A 286 -3.53 -3.03 -8.88
C THR A 286 -4.56 -4.11 -9.22
N THR A 287 -5.25 -4.63 -8.22
CA THR A 287 -6.32 -5.62 -8.43
C THR A 287 -7.63 -4.92 -8.78
N LEU A 288 -8.24 -5.25 -9.89
CA LEU A 288 -9.62 -4.88 -10.24
C LEU A 288 -10.54 -6.06 -9.85
N ASN A 289 -11.47 -5.84 -8.92
CA ASN A 289 -12.32 -6.90 -8.38
C ASN A 289 -13.67 -6.34 -7.89
N GLY A 290 -14.51 -7.19 -7.29
CA GLY A 290 -15.85 -6.85 -6.81
C GLY A 290 -16.94 -7.34 -7.78
N ASP A 291 -17.89 -6.47 -8.13
CA ASP A 291 -19.00 -6.78 -9.04
C ASP A 291 -18.59 -6.66 -10.52
N VAL A 292 -17.42 -7.10 -10.86
CA VAL A 292 -16.90 -7.11 -12.24
C VAL A 292 -17.08 -8.48 -12.89
N ALA A 293 -17.20 -8.51 -14.21
CA ALA A 293 -17.37 -9.76 -14.94
C ALA A 293 -16.09 -10.64 -14.91
N GLN A 294 -14.94 -9.98 -15.00
CA GLN A 294 -13.63 -10.63 -14.99
C GLN A 294 -12.68 -9.86 -14.05
N PRO A 295 -12.46 -10.36 -12.84
CA PRO A 295 -11.42 -9.80 -11.97
C PRO A 295 -10.03 -9.92 -12.60
N LYS A 296 -9.19 -8.88 -12.42
CA LYS A 296 -7.87 -8.76 -13.06
C LYS A 296 -6.82 -8.23 -12.11
N ASN A 297 -5.55 -8.46 -12.42
CA ASN A 297 -4.41 -7.78 -11.84
C ASN A 297 -3.73 -6.95 -12.94
N LEU A 298 -3.78 -5.64 -12.81
CA LEU A 298 -3.36 -4.71 -13.84
C LEU A 298 -2.08 -3.99 -13.41
N LEU A 299 -1.05 -3.97 -14.26
CA LEU A 299 0.07 -3.04 -14.11
C LEU A 299 -0.35 -1.69 -14.68
N VAL A 300 -0.70 -0.76 -13.81
CA VAL A 300 -1.27 0.53 -14.16
C VAL A 300 -0.26 1.65 -13.93
N LYS A 301 -0.19 2.61 -14.86
CA LYS A 301 0.55 3.85 -14.65
C LYS A 301 -0.10 4.71 -13.56
N ILE A 302 0.71 5.20 -12.61
CA ILE A 302 0.27 6.15 -11.59
C ILE A 302 -0.21 7.42 -12.30
N GLY A 303 -1.38 7.93 -11.89
CA GLY A 303 -2.01 9.05 -12.59
C GLY A 303 -3.05 8.64 -13.64
N THR A 304 -3.23 7.34 -13.91
CA THR A 304 -4.35 6.88 -14.77
C THR A 304 -5.68 7.15 -14.06
N PRO A 305 -6.63 7.89 -14.66
CA PRO A 305 -7.97 8.05 -14.11
C PRO A 305 -8.66 6.68 -13.92
N ILE A 306 -9.34 6.49 -12.80
CA ILE A 306 -10.05 5.23 -12.54
C ILE A 306 -11.15 5.01 -13.57
N SER A 307 -11.80 6.07 -14.05
CA SER A 307 -12.80 6.01 -15.15
C SER A 307 -12.25 5.29 -16.39
N ASN A 308 -10.98 5.50 -16.76
CA ASN A 308 -10.36 4.82 -17.90
C ASN A 308 -10.30 3.30 -17.67
N ILE A 309 -10.00 2.88 -16.43
CA ILE A 309 -9.92 1.46 -16.08
C ILE A 309 -11.31 0.83 -16.13
N LEU A 310 -12.32 1.52 -15.60
CA LEU A 310 -13.69 1.03 -15.61
C LEU A 310 -14.21 0.87 -17.04
N VAL A 311 -14.06 1.90 -17.87
CA VAL A 311 -14.54 1.89 -19.26
C VAL A 311 -13.84 0.81 -20.11
N GLN A 312 -12.51 0.68 -20.00
CA GLN A 312 -11.77 -0.33 -20.80
C GLN A 312 -12.03 -1.77 -20.34
N ASN A 313 -12.57 -1.96 -19.14
CA ASN A 313 -13.00 -3.28 -18.66
C ASN A 313 -14.53 -3.48 -18.76
N ASN A 314 -15.23 -2.65 -19.56
CA ASN A 314 -16.67 -2.74 -19.84
C ASN A 314 -17.54 -2.71 -18.57
N ILE A 315 -17.15 -1.91 -17.59
CA ILE A 315 -17.91 -1.71 -16.35
C ILE A 315 -18.93 -0.58 -16.59
N ASP A 316 -20.22 -0.89 -16.39
CA ASP A 316 -21.28 0.12 -16.52
C ASP A 316 -21.18 1.15 -15.39
N THR A 317 -20.74 2.34 -15.74
CA THR A 317 -20.61 3.46 -14.79
C THR A 317 -21.96 4.00 -14.30
N ASN A 318 -23.07 3.73 -15.00
CA ASN A 318 -24.41 4.12 -14.54
C ASN A 318 -24.94 3.22 -13.43
N ASP A 319 -24.49 1.95 -13.39
CA ASP A 319 -24.84 1.00 -12.32
C ASP A 319 -23.89 1.09 -11.10
N LEU A 320 -22.91 1.97 -11.12
CA LEU A 320 -22.01 2.15 -9.99
C LEU A 320 -22.73 2.66 -8.75
N ARG A 321 -22.66 1.90 -7.67
CA ARG A 321 -23.01 2.32 -6.33
C ARG A 321 -21.80 2.93 -5.62
N GLN A 322 -20.67 2.22 -5.68
CA GLN A 322 -19.47 2.56 -4.92
C GLN A 322 -18.23 1.98 -5.60
N VAL A 323 -17.16 2.74 -5.58
CA VAL A 323 -15.81 2.26 -5.91
C VAL A 323 -14.93 2.49 -4.68
N VAL A 324 -14.26 1.42 -4.24
CA VAL A 324 -13.33 1.46 -3.11
C VAL A 324 -11.91 1.24 -3.62
N VAL A 325 -10.96 2.03 -3.16
CA VAL A 325 -9.55 1.90 -3.54
C VAL A 325 -8.68 1.58 -2.32
N GLY A 326 -7.66 0.72 -2.52
CA GLY A 326 -6.68 0.41 -1.47
C GLY A 326 -7.10 -0.67 -0.46
N GLY A 327 -8.13 -1.46 -0.77
CA GLY A 327 -8.62 -2.57 0.05
C GLY A 327 -10.02 -2.38 0.60
N MET A 328 -10.72 -3.49 0.86
CA MET A 328 -12.11 -3.47 1.32
C MET A 328 -12.25 -2.97 2.77
N MET A 329 -11.26 -3.25 3.61
CA MET A 329 -11.32 -2.98 5.05
C MET A 329 -10.64 -1.66 5.45
N MET A 330 -9.54 -1.34 4.79
CA MET A 330 -8.71 -0.15 5.10
C MET A 330 -8.68 0.87 3.97
N GLY A 331 -9.31 0.58 2.84
CA GLY A 331 -9.39 1.48 1.70
C GLY A 331 -10.47 2.55 1.84
N ASP A 332 -10.46 3.46 0.88
CA ASP A 332 -11.38 4.60 0.84
C ASP A 332 -12.40 4.47 -0.29
N SER A 333 -13.65 4.78 0.01
CA SER A 333 -14.69 4.96 -1.01
C SER A 333 -14.48 6.27 -1.72
N ILE A 334 -14.16 6.24 -3.01
CA ILE A 334 -13.89 7.46 -3.77
C ILE A 334 -15.18 8.22 -4.09
N ARG A 335 -15.08 9.55 -4.11
CA ARG A 335 -16.21 10.45 -4.42
C ARG A 335 -16.43 10.66 -5.90
N THR A 336 -15.39 10.38 -6.71
CA THR A 336 -15.42 10.53 -8.17
C THR A 336 -14.53 9.50 -8.83
N ILE A 337 -14.99 8.93 -9.94
CA ILE A 337 -14.21 7.98 -10.77
C ILE A 337 -13.10 8.68 -11.59
N GLU A 338 -13.10 10.02 -11.63
CA GLU A 338 -12.02 10.79 -12.22
C GLU A 338 -10.78 10.87 -11.32
N ALA A 339 -10.89 10.38 -10.08
CA ALA A 339 -9.73 10.23 -9.20
C ALA A 339 -8.66 9.35 -9.88
N PRO A 340 -7.37 9.74 -9.82
CA PRO A 340 -6.30 8.97 -10.44
C PRO A 340 -5.87 7.78 -9.57
N VAL A 341 -5.32 6.76 -10.23
CA VAL A 341 -4.51 5.72 -9.57
C VAL A 341 -3.30 6.37 -8.91
N THR A 342 -3.08 6.06 -7.64
CA THR A 342 -1.98 6.59 -6.85
C THR A 342 -0.96 5.51 -6.51
N LYS A 343 0.16 5.89 -5.89
CA LYS A 343 1.14 4.94 -5.32
C LYS A 343 0.49 4.00 -4.29
N ARG A 344 -0.62 4.39 -3.65
CA ARG A 344 -1.32 3.62 -2.61
C ARG A 344 -2.47 2.75 -3.13
N THR A 345 -2.87 2.86 -4.39
CA THR A 345 -4.01 2.12 -4.98
C THR A 345 -3.66 0.65 -5.23
N SER A 346 -3.74 -0.21 -4.20
CA SER A 346 -3.50 -1.67 -4.32
C SER A 346 -4.61 -2.38 -5.05
N SER A 347 -5.85 -1.90 -4.89
CA SER A 347 -7.03 -2.43 -5.56
C SER A 347 -8.03 -1.33 -5.95
N ILE A 348 -8.87 -1.66 -6.91
CA ILE A 348 -10.07 -0.93 -7.32
C ILE A 348 -11.22 -1.93 -7.22
N LEU A 349 -12.08 -1.73 -6.21
CA LEU A 349 -13.19 -2.62 -5.93
C LEU A 349 -14.49 -1.95 -6.35
N VAL A 350 -15.22 -2.59 -7.25
CA VAL A 350 -16.44 -2.07 -7.84
C VAL A 350 -17.65 -2.73 -7.21
N PHE A 351 -18.63 -1.93 -6.78
CA PHE A 351 -19.91 -2.41 -6.25
C PHE A 351 -21.06 -1.77 -6.99
N SER A 352 -21.97 -2.60 -7.51
CA SER A 352 -23.10 -2.22 -8.36
C SER A 352 -24.34 -1.89 -7.54
N LYS A 353 -25.19 -0.98 -8.06
CA LYS A 353 -26.54 -0.72 -7.53
C LYS A 353 -27.43 -1.95 -7.68
N SER A 354 -27.38 -2.59 -8.84
CA SER A 354 -28.21 -3.76 -9.20
C SER A 354 -27.96 -4.97 -8.30
N LYS A 355 -26.72 -5.16 -7.80
CA LYS A 355 -26.37 -6.26 -6.89
C LYS A 355 -26.46 -5.87 -5.41
N TYR A 356 -26.70 -4.61 -5.11
CA TYR A 356 -26.75 -4.13 -3.75
C TYR A 356 -27.94 -4.71 -2.97
N LYS A 357 -27.62 -5.29 -1.82
CA LYS A 357 -28.63 -5.67 -0.82
C LYS A 357 -28.49 -4.74 0.38
N PRO A 358 -29.54 -4.02 0.79
CA PRO A 358 -29.49 -3.20 2.00
C PRO A 358 -29.05 -4.04 3.20
N GLY A 359 -28.02 -3.59 3.89
CA GLY A 359 -27.58 -4.21 5.15
C GLY A 359 -28.52 -3.88 6.31
N GLN A 360 -28.24 -4.47 7.47
CA GLN A 360 -28.92 -4.08 8.71
C GLN A 360 -28.68 -2.60 9.00
N LYS A 361 -29.72 -1.91 9.47
CA LYS A 361 -29.61 -0.53 9.97
C LYS A 361 -28.79 -0.51 11.26
N GLU A 362 -28.17 0.61 11.52
CA GLU A 362 -27.51 0.89 12.80
C GLU A 362 -28.52 0.85 13.94
N THR A 363 -28.14 0.22 15.05
CA THR A 363 -28.94 0.12 16.28
C THR A 363 -28.08 0.48 17.49
N ALA A 364 -28.72 0.65 18.63
CA ALA A 364 -28.03 0.92 19.89
C ALA A 364 -27.02 -0.20 20.24
N CYS A 365 -25.93 0.17 20.90
CA CYS A 365 -24.95 -0.80 21.40
C CYS A 365 -25.57 -1.79 22.37
N ILE A 366 -25.40 -3.08 22.13
CA ILE A 366 -25.89 -4.17 23.00
C ILE A 366 -24.83 -4.66 23.99
N HIS A 367 -23.71 -3.97 24.11
CA HIS A 367 -22.59 -4.27 25.03
C HIS A 367 -22.02 -5.69 24.91
N CYS A 368 -22.01 -6.30 23.72
CA CYS A 368 -21.52 -7.65 23.48
C CYS A 368 -19.99 -7.82 23.54
N SER A 369 -19.22 -6.73 23.60
CA SER A 369 -17.74 -6.69 23.64
C SER A 369 -17.00 -7.30 22.44
N ASN A 370 -17.67 -7.67 21.34
CA ASN A 370 -17.03 -8.24 20.16
C ASN A 370 -15.95 -7.31 19.58
N CYS A 371 -16.18 -6.00 19.54
CA CYS A 371 -15.22 -5.01 19.06
C CYS A 371 -13.95 -4.95 19.94
N ILE A 372 -14.06 -5.18 21.25
CA ILE A 372 -12.94 -5.21 22.19
C ILE A 372 -12.12 -6.49 21.98
N SER A 373 -12.80 -7.63 22.01
CA SER A 373 -12.15 -8.94 21.89
C SER A 373 -11.46 -9.16 20.54
N SER A 374 -11.93 -8.48 19.47
CA SER A 374 -11.35 -8.58 18.13
C SER A 374 -10.29 -7.51 17.83
N CYS A 375 -10.06 -6.54 18.71
CA CYS A 375 -9.06 -5.50 18.47
C CYS A 375 -7.63 -6.07 18.57
N PRO A 376 -6.83 -6.05 17.47
CA PRO A 376 -5.50 -6.67 17.48
C PRO A 376 -4.49 -5.90 18.34
N VAL A 377 -4.74 -4.61 18.60
CA VAL A 377 -3.94 -3.74 19.47
C VAL A 377 -4.59 -3.48 20.84
N ARG A 378 -5.61 -4.27 21.19
CA ARG A 378 -6.25 -4.31 22.53
C ARG A 378 -6.87 -2.99 22.99
N LEU A 379 -7.33 -2.16 22.10
CA LEU A 379 -8.12 -0.98 22.43
C LEU A 379 -9.55 -1.36 22.86
N HIS A 380 -10.27 -0.36 23.38
CA HIS A 380 -11.69 -0.44 23.69
C HIS A 380 -12.52 0.37 22.69
N PRO A 381 -12.74 -0.12 21.43
CA PRO A 381 -13.31 0.68 20.34
C PRO A 381 -14.66 1.30 20.67
N VAL A 382 -15.53 0.60 21.40
CA VAL A 382 -16.84 1.12 21.79
C VAL A 382 -16.74 2.29 22.77
N LEU A 383 -15.80 2.28 23.71
CA LEU A 383 -15.61 3.38 24.67
C LEU A 383 -15.00 4.61 23.99
N ILE A 384 -14.04 4.38 23.08
CA ILE A 384 -13.46 5.45 22.26
C ILE A 384 -14.56 6.09 21.38
N TYR A 385 -15.35 5.26 20.69
CA TYR A 385 -16.49 5.72 19.89
C TYR A 385 -17.46 6.57 20.69
N GLN A 386 -17.87 6.09 21.87
CA GLN A 386 -18.80 6.81 22.76
C GLN A 386 -18.24 8.15 23.24
N ALA A 387 -16.93 8.23 23.51
CA ALA A 387 -16.28 9.49 23.85
C ALA A 387 -16.30 10.46 22.67
N LEU A 388 -15.92 9.99 21.49
CA LEU A 388 -15.88 10.82 20.27
C LEU A 388 -17.26 11.35 19.85
N VAL A 389 -18.30 10.51 19.88
CA VAL A 389 -19.69 10.93 19.58
C VAL A 389 -20.20 12.00 20.55
N LYS A 390 -19.70 12.02 21.79
CA LYS A 390 -20.01 13.06 22.79
C LYS A 390 -19.11 14.28 22.70
N GLY A 391 -18.12 14.31 21.79
CA GLY A 391 -17.12 15.38 21.68
C GLY A 391 -16.08 15.38 22.80
N ASP A 392 -15.96 14.28 23.54
CA ASP A 392 -14.98 14.15 24.64
C ASP A 392 -13.65 13.58 24.10
N PHE A 393 -12.90 14.44 23.40
CA PHE A 393 -11.61 14.10 22.79
C PHE A 393 -10.54 13.74 23.83
N ASP A 394 -10.53 14.41 24.99
CA ASP A 394 -9.59 14.14 26.09
C ASP A 394 -9.75 12.71 26.61
N LYS A 395 -11.00 12.26 26.72
CA LYS A 395 -11.28 10.88 27.11
C LYS A 395 -10.88 9.88 26.03
N ALA A 396 -11.10 10.22 24.76
CA ALA A 396 -10.68 9.36 23.64
C ALA A 396 -9.13 9.22 23.62
N GLU A 397 -8.39 10.29 23.90
CA GLU A 397 -6.94 10.26 24.00
C GLU A 397 -6.46 9.40 25.19
N LYS A 398 -7.06 9.52 26.36
CA LYS A 398 -6.81 8.66 27.53
C LYS A 398 -7.15 7.18 27.26
N LEU A 399 -7.99 6.90 26.27
CA LEU A 399 -8.33 5.55 25.78
C LEU A 399 -7.43 5.10 24.62
N TRP A 400 -6.33 5.81 24.36
CA TRP A 400 -5.29 5.46 23.37
C TRP A 400 -5.80 5.45 21.91
N VAL A 401 -6.68 6.39 21.55
CA VAL A 401 -7.24 6.49 20.19
C VAL A 401 -6.16 6.54 19.10
N LYS A 402 -5.01 7.17 19.38
CA LYS A 402 -3.85 7.30 18.47
C LYS A 402 -3.17 5.97 18.14
N ASP A 403 -3.31 4.95 18.99
CA ASP A 403 -2.73 3.61 18.77
C ASP A 403 -3.59 2.73 17.86
N CYS A 404 -4.76 3.22 17.44
CA CYS A 404 -5.61 2.49 16.50
C CYS A 404 -4.89 2.32 15.16
N ILE A 405 -4.79 1.08 14.66
CA ILE A 405 -4.18 0.75 13.36
C ILE A 405 -5.16 0.85 12.18
N ALA A 406 -6.36 1.38 12.41
CA ALA A 406 -7.40 1.61 11.38
C ALA A 406 -7.87 0.33 10.63
N CYS A 407 -7.72 -0.85 11.19
CA CYS A 407 -7.98 -2.12 10.51
C CYS A 407 -9.46 -2.42 10.22
N GLY A 408 -10.43 -1.63 10.68
CA GLY A 408 -11.85 -1.81 10.39
C GLY A 408 -12.55 -2.96 11.15
N THR A 409 -11.81 -3.86 11.81
CA THR A 409 -12.35 -5.10 12.39
C THR A 409 -13.45 -4.84 13.40
N CYS A 410 -13.35 -3.79 14.22
CA CYS A 410 -14.35 -3.45 15.23
C CYS A 410 -15.73 -3.14 14.63
N SER A 411 -15.79 -2.43 13.50
CA SER A 411 -17.05 -2.21 12.76
C SER A 411 -17.56 -3.49 12.10
N TYR A 412 -16.64 -4.30 11.52
CA TYR A 412 -17.00 -5.54 10.86
C TYR A 412 -17.70 -6.53 11.79
N VAL A 413 -17.20 -6.71 13.02
CA VAL A 413 -17.77 -7.65 13.99
C VAL A 413 -18.96 -7.09 14.76
N CYS A 414 -19.30 -5.81 14.61
CA CYS A 414 -20.36 -5.16 15.37
C CYS A 414 -21.75 -5.64 14.92
N PRO A 415 -22.53 -6.34 15.78
CA PRO A 415 -23.88 -6.75 15.41
C PRO A 415 -24.83 -5.56 15.28
N SER A 416 -24.59 -4.48 16.04
CA SER A 416 -25.35 -3.22 15.98
C SER A 416 -24.96 -2.31 14.79
N LYS A 417 -24.01 -2.71 13.95
CA LYS A 417 -23.54 -1.98 12.77
C LYS A 417 -23.07 -0.53 13.03
N LEU A 418 -22.53 -0.30 14.24
CA LEU A 418 -21.96 1.00 14.59
C LEU A 418 -20.74 1.32 13.73
N PRO A 419 -20.57 2.57 13.26
CA PRO A 419 -19.45 3.01 12.43
C PRO A 419 -18.16 3.24 13.27
N LEU A 420 -17.80 2.26 14.13
CA LEU A 420 -16.72 2.39 15.10
C LEU A 420 -15.39 2.80 14.46
N ALA A 421 -14.97 2.06 13.43
CA ALA A 421 -13.69 2.31 12.77
C ALA A 421 -13.66 3.68 12.08
N GLY A 422 -14.70 4.04 11.33
CA GLY A 422 -14.77 5.33 10.63
C GLY A 422 -14.66 6.50 11.60
N THR A 423 -15.44 6.48 12.70
CA THR A 423 -15.40 7.52 13.72
C THR A 423 -14.03 7.62 14.41
N ILE A 424 -13.42 6.46 14.75
CA ILE A 424 -12.10 6.41 15.41
C ILE A 424 -11.01 6.91 14.45
N CYS A 425 -11.04 6.50 13.17
CA CYS A 425 -10.06 6.91 12.18
C CYS A 425 -10.09 8.42 11.93
N ALA A 426 -11.27 9.03 11.88
CA ALA A 426 -11.43 10.48 11.71
C ALA A 426 -10.82 11.31 12.87
N ALA A 427 -10.69 10.72 14.05
CA ALA A 427 -10.17 11.39 15.26
C ALA A 427 -8.70 11.07 15.58
N ARG A 428 -7.99 10.31 14.72
CA ARG A 428 -6.55 9.97 14.93
C ARG A 428 -5.60 11.11 14.60
N HIS A 429 -6.07 12.08 13.83
CA HIS A 429 -5.28 13.21 13.28
C HIS A 429 -5.52 14.51 14.07
#